data_1ec55940a087e53f561e716f12208901
#
_entry.id   1ec55940a087e53f561e716f12208901
#
_cell.length_a   1.000
_cell.length_b   1.000
_cell.length_c   1.000
_cell.angle_alpha   90.00
_cell.angle_beta   90.00
_cell.angle_gamma   90.00
#
_symmetry.space_group_name_H-M   'P 1'
#
loop_
_entity.id
_entity.type
_entity.pdbx_description
1 polymer ?
#
loop_
_entity_poly.entity_id
_entity_poly.type
_entity_poly.pdbx_seq_one_letter_code
_entity_poly.pdbx_strand_id
1 'polypeptide(L)'
;MIDSRDLHELAPAARKRAEAFFAACAADPELQAQGITVIATSTYRDFDAQNAIYARGRTAPGKVVTNARAGDSWHNWRCAFDVLPLRCGKPVWGTTGADRAVWQRLGEIGEACGLEWAGRWTTFREMAHFQYTGGLTLADFKAGKTMMA
;
A
#
# COMPACT_ATOMS: atom_id res chain seq x y z
N MET A 1 -3.99 17.21 -9.70
CA MET A 1 -3.04 16.33 -8.95
C MET A 1 -3.80 15.57 -7.88
N ILE A 2 -3.77 14.24 -7.96
CA ILE A 2 -4.48 13.37 -7.02
C ILE A 2 -3.45 12.53 -6.26
N ASP A 3 -3.50 12.59 -4.93
CA ASP A 3 -2.77 11.71 -4.02
C ASP A 3 -3.75 11.36 -2.90
N SER A 4 -4.43 10.23 -3.07
CA SER A 4 -5.61 9.87 -2.28
C SER A 4 -5.30 8.84 -1.20
N ARG A 5 -6.16 8.79 -0.18
CA ARG A 5 -6.22 7.73 0.83
C ARG A 5 -7.55 6.96 0.77
N ASP A 6 -8.39 7.30 -0.21
CA ASP A 6 -9.73 6.74 -0.33
C ASP A 6 -9.67 5.40 -1.08
N LEU A 7 -10.20 4.34 -0.47
CA LEU A 7 -10.27 3.02 -1.10
C LEU A 7 -11.13 3.01 -2.35
N HIS A 8 -12.09 3.95 -2.48
CA HIS A 8 -12.92 4.07 -3.68
C HIS A 8 -12.12 4.46 -4.93
N GLU A 9 -10.92 5.01 -4.75
CA GLU A 9 -10.02 5.33 -5.85
C GLU A 9 -9.29 4.12 -6.42
N LEU A 10 -9.38 2.96 -5.76
CA LEU A 10 -8.79 1.73 -6.27
C LEU A 10 -9.67 1.11 -7.36
N ALA A 11 -9.03 0.40 -8.29
CA ALA A 11 -9.75 -0.39 -9.28
C ALA A 11 -10.62 -1.45 -8.58
N PRO A 12 -11.78 -1.82 -9.16
CA PRO A 12 -12.77 -2.67 -8.46
C PRO A 12 -12.20 -3.94 -7.85
N ALA A 13 -11.35 -4.67 -8.56
CA ALA A 13 -10.77 -5.91 -8.07
C ALA A 13 -9.79 -5.68 -6.91
N ALA A 14 -8.99 -4.62 -6.97
CA ALA A 14 -8.08 -4.25 -5.89
C ALA A 14 -8.85 -3.69 -4.69
N ARG A 15 -9.86 -2.87 -4.93
CA ARG A 15 -10.71 -2.30 -3.88
C ARG A 15 -11.41 -3.37 -3.06
N LYS A 16 -12.00 -4.36 -3.71
CA LYS A 16 -12.68 -5.47 -3.06
C LYS A 16 -11.75 -6.17 -2.06
N ARG A 17 -10.51 -6.42 -2.45
CA ARG A 17 -9.52 -7.08 -1.60
C ARG A 17 -9.01 -6.17 -0.49
N ALA A 18 -8.84 -4.88 -0.77
CA ALA A 18 -8.48 -3.91 0.25
C ALA A 18 -9.57 -3.76 1.32
N GLU A 19 -10.83 -3.68 0.92
CA GLU A 19 -11.95 -3.63 1.86
C GLU A 19 -12.00 -4.88 2.74
N ALA A 20 -11.79 -6.06 2.15
CA ALA A 20 -11.72 -7.32 2.90
C ALA A 20 -10.54 -7.31 3.90
N PHE A 21 -9.40 -6.77 3.50
CA PHE A 21 -8.22 -6.64 4.36
C PHE A 21 -8.52 -5.78 5.59
N PHE A 22 -9.07 -4.58 5.41
CA PHE A 22 -9.37 -3.70 6.54
C PHE A 22 -10.42 -4.28 7.47
N ALA A 23 -11.44 -4.96 6.92
CA ALA A 23 -12.43 -5.66 7.74
C ALA A 23 -11.82 -6.81 8.54
N ALA A 24 -10.94 -7.59 7.92
CA ALA A 24 -10.25 -8.69 8.59
C ALA A 24 -9.29 -8.19 9.68
N CYS A 25 -8.60 -7.08 9.45
CA CYS A 25 -7.76 -6.46 10.48
C CYS A 25 -8.60 -6.01 11.69
N ALA A 26 -9.74 -5.38 11.44
CA ALA A 26 -10.63 -4.92 12.52
C ALA A 26 -11.20 -6.09 13.35
N ALA A 27 -11.38 -7.25 12.74
CA ALA A 27 -11.90 -8.46 13.40
C ALA A 27 -10.81 -9.36 13.99
N ASP A 28 -9.54 -9.08 13.76
CA ASP A 28 -8.44 -9.96 14.15
C ASP A 28 -8.19 -9.91 15.67
N PRO A 29 -8.28 -11.06 16.39
CA PRO A 29 -8.10 -11.07 17.84
C PRO A 29 -6.71 -10.65 18.32
N GLU A 30 -5.65 -10.98 17.57
CA GLU A 30 -4.28 -10.61 17.94
C GLU A 30 -4.08 -9.09 17.87
N LEU A 31 -4.59 -8.46 16.81
CA LEU A 31 -4.51 -7.01 16.65
C LEU A 31 -5.38 -6.31 17.69
N GLN A 32 -6.59 -6.80 17.94
CA GLN A 32 -7.48 -6.24 18.96
C GLN A 32 -6.84 -6.29 20.36
N ALA A 33 -6.21 -7.43 20.71
CA ALA A 33 -5.56 -7.59 22.01
C ALA A 33 -4.43 -6.59 22.25
N GLN A 34 -3.80 -6.09 21.18
CA GLN A 34 -2.74 -5.09 21.26
C GLN A 34 -3.24 -3.66 21.05
N GLY A 35 -4.55 -3.45 20.92
CA GLY A 35 -5.10 -2.14 20.66
C GLY A 35 -4.74 -1.59 19.27
N ILE A 36 -4.51 -2.49 18.29
CA ILE A 36 -4.11 -2.09 16.94
C ILE A 36 -5.34 -1.81 16.09
N THR A 37 -5.34 -0.62 15.48
CA THR A 37 -6.22 -0.27 14.37
C THR A 37 -5.35 0.01 13.14
N VAL A 38 -5.90 -0.13 11.94
CA VAL A 38 -5.14 0.03 10.70
C VAL A 38 -5.81 1.07 9.82
N ILE A 39 -5.04 2.03 9.33
CA ILE A 39 -5.53 3.07 8.42
C ILE A 39 -4.83 2.97 7.07
N ALA A 40 -5.51 3.41 6.02
CA ALA A 40 -4.89 3.61 4.71
C ALA A 40 -4.17 4.96 4.69
N THR A 41 -2.95 4.99 4.19
CA THR A 41 -2.15 6.21 4.07
C THR A 41 -1.94 6.65 2.64
N SER A 42 -2.10 5.75 1.66
CA SER A 42 -2.01 6.06 0.24
C SER A 42 -2.78 5.01 -0.55
N THR A 43 -3.56 5.45 -1.52
CA THR A 43 -4.25 4.58 -2.47
C THR A 43 -3.85 4.96 -3.90
N TYR A 44 -4.63 5.78 -4.59
CA TYR A 44 -4.31 6.21 -5.94
C TYR A 44 -3.47 7.49 -5.92
N ARG A 45 -2.45 7.49 -6.76
CA ARG A 45 -1.60 8.67 -7.01
C ARG A 45 -1.52 8.86 -8.52
N ASP A 46 -1.94 10.03 -9.02
CA ASP A 46 -1.85 10.30 -10.43
C ASP A 46 -0.40 10.60 -10.89
N PHE A 47 -0.20 10.75 -12.18
CA PHE A 47 1.14 10.95 -12.73
C PHE A 47 1.77 12.26 -12.26
N ASP A 48 0.99 13.32 -12.14
CA ASP A 48 1.50 14.62 -11.68
C ASP A 48 1.94 14.54 -10.22
N ALA A 49 1.15 13.90 -9.37
CA ALA A 49 1.51 13.66 -7.97
C ALA A 49 2.76 12.79 -7.85
N GLN A 50 2.89 11.76 -8.69
CA GLN A 50 4.07 10.89 -8.71
C GLN A 50 5.32 11.67 -9.10
N ASN A 51 5.23 12.49 -10.13
CA ASN A 51 6.36 13.32 -10.55
C ASN A 51 6.75 14.35 -9.48
N ALA A 52 5.78 14.89 -8.75
CA ALA A 52 6.05 15.84 -7.67
C ALA A 52 6.83 15.17 -6.52
N ILE A 53 6.47 13.97 -6.11
CA ILE A 53 7.22 13.26 -5.05
C ILE A 53 8.56 12.73 -5.56
N TYR A 54 8.66 12.34 -6.82
CA TYR A 54 9.93 11.95 -7.42
C TYR A 54 10.92 13.12 -7.43
N ALA A 55 10.44 14.35 -7.63
CA ALA A 55 11.28 15.54 -7.64
C ALA A 55 11.91 15.86 -6.28
N ARG A 56 11.29 15.39 -5.17
CA ARG A 56 11.82 15.65 -3.83
C ARG A 56 13.21 15.03 -3.66
N GLY A 57 14.15 15.84 -3.17
CA GLY A 57 15.54 15.46 -3.02
C GLY A 57 16.34 15.43 -4.32
N ARG A 58 15.73 15.82 -5.44
CA ARG A 58 16.37 15.93 -6.76
C ARG A 58 16.28 17.35 -7.29
N THR A 59 15.12 17.75 -7.80
CA THR A 59 14.88 19.11 -8.31
C THR A 59 14.03 19.97 -7.37
N ALA A 60 13.47 19.37 -6.34
CA ALA A 60 12.71 20.04 -5.28
C ALA A 60 13.36 19.78 -3.92
N PRO A 61 13.13 20.67 -2.90
CA PRO A 61 13.65 20.46 -1.56
C PRO A 61 13.15 19.18 -0.91
N GLY A 62 13.90 18.66 0.06
CA GLY A 62 13.54 17.51 0.87
C GLY A 62 14.44 16.32 0.61
N LYS A 63 14.05 15.18 1.21
CA LYS A 63 14.75 13.92 1.03
C LYS A 63 14.11 13.14 -0.14
N VAL A 64 14.89 12.27 -0.76
CA VAL A 64 14.37 11.32 -1.75
C VAL A 64 13.34 10.42 -1.08
N VAL A 65 12.11 10.41 -1.64
CA VAL A 65 10.96 9.65 -1.13
C VAL A 65 10.72 8.41 -1.96
N THR A 66 10.94 8.49 -3.27
CA THR A 66 10.65 7.40 -4.21
C THR A 66 11.68 7.36 -5.33
N ASN A 67 11.90 6.17 -5.89
CA ASN A 67 12.70 5.98 -7.09
C ASN A 67 11.83 5.84 -8.36
N ALA A 68 10.51 5.91 -8.21
CA ALA A 68 9.57 5.72 -9.31
C ALA A 68 9.08 7.07 -9.87
N ARG A 69 9.22 7.25 -11.18
CA ARG A 69 8.60 8.33 -11.95
C ARG A 69 7.15 8.00 -12.27
N ALA A 70 6.44 8.96 -12.87
CA ALA A 70 5.07 8.73 -13.34
C ALA A 70 4.98 7.47 -14.22
N GLY A 71 4.05 6.60 -13.89
CA GLY A 71 3.84 5.32 -14.56
C GLY A 71 4.63 4.14 -13.99
N ASP A 72 5.65 4.40 -13.18
CA ASP A 72 6.54 3.37 -12.64
C ASP A 72 6.20 2.94 -11.21
N SER A 73 5.15 3.53 -10.62
CA SER A 73 4.62 3.12 -9.32
C SER A 73 3.29 2.38 -9.49
N TRP A 74 3.11 1.29 -8.75
CA TRP A 74 1.85 0.57 -8.70
C TRP A 74 0.67 1.45 -8.24
N HIS A 75 0.93 2.47 -7.42
CA HIS A 75 -0.08 3.45 -7.00
C HIS A 75 -0.66 4.25 -8.17
N ASN A 76 0.07 4.39 -9.27
CA ASN A 76 -0.41 5.11 -10.46
C ASN A 76 -1.51 4.35 -11.21
N TRP A 77 -1.67 3.06 -10.92
CA TRP A 77 -2.55 2.16 -11.68
C TRP A 77 -3.73 1.65 -10.84
N ARG A 78 -4.01 2.29 -9.70
CA ARG A 78 -5.15 1.98 -8.83
C ARG A 78 -5.15 0.53 -8.31
N CYS A 79 -3.99 -0.07 -8.16
CA CYS A 79 -3.85 -1.46 -7.74
C CYS A 79 -3.09 -1.65 -6.43
N ALA A 80 -2.58 -0.56 -5.85
CA ALA A 80 -1.77 -0.60 -4.65
C ALA A 80 -2.29 0.36 -3.58
N PHE A 81 -2.05 0.00 -2.33
CA PHE A 81 -2.33 0.88 -1.19
C PHE A 81 -1.30 0.65 -0.08
N ASP A 82 -1.06 1.71 0.67
CA ASP A 82 -0.20 1.67 1.85
C ASP A 82 -1.03 1.80 3.10
N VAL A 83 -0.56 1.19 4.18
CA VAL A 83 -1.24 1.17 5.47
C VAL A 83 -0.32 1.62 6.59
N LEU A 84 -0.92 2.01 7.71
CA LEU A 84 -0.21 2.31 8.94
C LEU A 84 -1.01 1.73 10.11
N PRO A 85 -0.40 0.83 10.91
CA PRO A 85 -1.02 0.40 12.15
C PRO A 85 -0.86 1.47 13.22
N LEU A 86 -1.92 1.64 14.02
CA LEU A 86 -1.92 2.51 15.19
C LEU A 86 -2.12 1.66 16.43
N ARG A 87 -1.24 1.79 17.43
CA ARG A 87 -1.41 1.13 18.74
C ARG A 87 -1.99 2.12 19.71
N CYS A 88 -3.23 1.90 20.14
CA CYS A 88 -3.95 2.84 20.99
C CYS A 88 -3.93 4.26 20.43
N GLY A 89 -4.13 4.40 19.13
CA GLY A 89 -4.15 5.66 18.42
C GLY A 89 -2.78 6.23 18.04
N LYS A 90 -1.67 5.57 18.42
CA LYS A 90 -0.33 6.05 18.12
C LYS A 90 0.30 5.26 16.97
N PRO A 91 0.91 5.93 15.97
CA PRO A 91 1.55 5.24 14.86
C PRO A 91 2.64 4.25 15.27
N VAL A 92 2.64 3.08 14.65
CA VAL A 92 3.68 2.07 14.77
C VAL A 92 4.64 2.22 13.59
N TRP A 93 5.72 2.96 13.78
CA TRP A 93 6.71 3.19 12.72
C TRP A 93 7.82 2.14 12.69
N GLY A 94 8.09 1.49 13.82
CA GLY A 94 9.15 0.50 13.92
C GLY A 94 8.78 -0.78 13.17
N THR A 95 9.81 -1.46 12.64
CA THR A 95 9.67 -2.72 11.90
C THR A 95 10.47 -3.86 12.52
N THR A 96 10.99 -3.67 13.74
CA THR A 96 11.80 -4.65 14.48
C THR A 96 11.15 -4.97 15.82
N GLY A 97 11.60 -6.05 16.47
CA GLY A 97 11.10 -6.45 17.76
C GLY A 97 9.60 -6.76 17.76
N ALA A 98 8.88 -6.28 18.76
CA ALA A 98 7.44 -6.48 18.89
C ALA A 98 6.65 -5.83 17.74
N ASP A 99 7.16 -4.73 17.20
CA ASP A 99 6.50 -4.05 16.07
C ASP A 99 6.57 -4.87 14.79
N ARG A 100 7.63 -5.63 14.59
CA ARG A 100 7.74 -6.56 13.46
C ARG A 100 6.61 -7.58 13.43
N ALA A 101 6.20 -8.07 14.61
CA ALA A 101 5.10 -9.04 14.70
C ALA A 101 3.77 -8.43 14.23
N VAL A 102 3.53 -7.14 14.49
CA VAL A 102 2.35 -6.43 14.00
C VAL A 102 2.36 -6.39 12.47
N TRP A 103 3.46 -5.95 11.87
CA TRP A 103 3.59 -5.88 10.41
C TRP A 103 3.47 -7.27 9.76
N GLN A 104 4.07 -8.28 10.37
CA GLN A 104 3.97 -9.67 9.88
C GLN A 104 2.52 -10.14 9.90
N ARG A 105 1.77 -9.82 10.96
CA ARG A 105 0.35 -10.17 11.06
C ARG A 105 -0.48 -9.47 9.98
N LEU A 106 -0.23 -8.19 9.74
CA LEU A 106 -0.89 -7.46 8.64
C LEU A 106 -0.61 -8.10 7.29
N GLY A 107 0.65 -8.47 7.04
CA GLY A 107 1.04 -9.15 5.81
C GLY A 107 0.29 -10.46 5.61
N GLU A 108 0.21 -11.29 6.64
CA GLU A 108 -0.51 -12.57 6.60
C GLU A 108 -2.00 -12.37 6.31
N ILE A 109 -2.64 -11.39 6.95
CA ILE A 109 -4.04 -11.04 6.71
C ILE A 109 -4.24 -10.60 5.27
N GLY A 110 -3.36 -9.74 4.75
CA GLY A 110 -3.43 -9.26 3.36
C GLY A 110 -3.29 -10.40 2.35
N GLU A 111 -2.35 -11.30 2.59
CA GLU A 111 -2.15 -12.47 1.73
C GLU A 111 -3.38 -13.39 1.75
N ALA A 112 -4.00 -13.57 2.90
CA ALA A 112 -5.24 -14.35 3.02
C ALA A 112 -6.42 -13.69 2.26
N CYS A 113 -6.39 -12.38 2.07
CA CYS A 113 -7.37 -11.64 1.28
C CYS A 113 -7.05 -11.60 -0.22
N GLY A 114 -5.99 -12.27 -0.66
CA GLY A 114 -5.58 -12.33 -2.06
C GLY A 114 -4.68 -11.18 -2.50
N LEU A 115 -4.09 -10.44 -1.56
CA LEU A 115 -3.15 -9.36 -1.84
C LEU A 115 -1.71 -9.88 -1.85
N GLU A 116 -0.88 -9.21 -2.64
CA GLU A 116 0.58 -9.33 -2.55
C GLU A 116 1.07 -8.34 -1.50
N TRP A 117 1.89 -8.81 -0.57
CA TRP A 117 2.49 -7.98 0.47
C TRP A 117 3.97 -7.73 0.16
N ALA A 118 4.33 -6.46 0.01
CA ALA A 118 5.71 -6.07 -0.33
C ALA A 118 6.71 -6.33 0.79
N GLY A 119 6.27 -6.68 1.98
CA GLY A 119 7.12 -7.17 3.06
C GLY A 119 7.80 -8.51 2.75
N ARG A 120 7.33 -9.25 1.75
CA ARG A 120 7.96 -10.48 1.25
C ARG A 120 9.00 -10.23 0.17
N TRP A 121 9.09 -9.01 -0.37
CA TRP A 121 10.00 -8.73 -1.47
C TRP A 121 11.46 -8.81 -1.00
N THR A 122 12.33 -9.27 -1.89
CA THR A 122 13.78 -9.35 -1.64
C THR A 122 14.49 -8.06 -2.01
N THR A 123 13.91 -7.29 -2.96
CA THR A 123 14.38 -5.96 -3.34
C THR A 123 13.25 -4.95 -3.14
N PHE A 124 13.58 -3.72 -2.75
CA PHE A 124 12.61 -2.66 -2.48
C PHE A 124 11.49 -3.08 -1.50
N ARG A 125 11.88 -3.82 -0.46
CA ARG A 125 10.94 -4.29 0.55
C ARG A 125 10.23 -3.13 1.23
N GLU A 126 8.89 -3.19 1.27
CA GLU A 126 8.04 -2.20 1.91
C GLU A 126 6.99 -2.90 2.79
N MET A 127 7.11 -2.77 4.11
CA MET A 127 6.20 -3.43 5.05
C MET A 127 4.78 -2.90 4.97
N ALA A 128 4.61 -1.64 4.57
CA ALA A 128 3.32 -0.97 4.52
C ALA A 128 2.56 -1.20 3.21
N HIS A 129 3.20 -1.73 2.18
CA HIS A 129 2.68 -1.77 0.82
C HIS A 129 1.99 -3.09 0.50
N PHE A 130 0.76 -2.99 0.00
CA PHE A 130 -0.05 -4.11 -0.50
C PHE A 130 -0.56 -3.80 -1.89
N GLN A 131 -0.72 -4.83 -2.72
CA GLN A 131 -1.25 -4.65 -4.07
C GLN A 131 -2.00 -5.88 -4.58
N TYR A 132 -2.88 -5.64 -5.54
CA TYR A 132 -3.48 -6.68 -6.38
C TYR A 132 -3.40 -6.23 -7.83
N THR A 133 -2.64 -6.94 -8.64
CA THR A 133 -2.35 -6.55 -10.02
C THR A 133 -3.14 -7.34 -11.05
N GLY A 134 -3.85 -8.39 -10.62
CA GLY A 134 -4.53 -9.30 -11.53
C GLY A 134 -3.58 -10.05 -12.47
N GLY A 135 -2.30 -10.15 -12.11
CA GLY A 135 -1.25 -10.77 -12.93
C GLY A 135 -0.64 -9.82 -13.96
N LEU A 136 -1.06 -8.55 -13.99
CA LEU A 136 -0.52 -7.56 -14.92
C LEU A 136 0.79 -6.98 -14.39
N THR A 137 1.68 -6.63 -15.32
CA THR A 137 2.92 -5.92 -15.04
C THR A 137 2.72 -4.41 -15.21
N LEU A 138 3.70 -3.62 -14.76
CA LEU A 138 3.70 -2.17 -15.03
C LEU A 138 3.70 -1.90 -16.53
N ALA A 139 4.43 -2.70 -17.31
CA ALA A 139 4.44 -2.58 -18.77
C ALA A 139 3.05 -2.83 -19.37
N ASP A 140 2.31 -3.80 -18.83
CA ASP A 140 0.93 -4.07 -19.25
C ASP A 140 0.01 -2.87 -19.00
N PHE A 141 0.09 -2.28 -17.81
CA PHE A 141 -0.69 -1.08 -17.49
C PHE A 141 -0.33 0.10 -18.40
N LYS A 142 0.96 0.33 -18.63
CA LYS A 142 1.43 1.38 -19.54
C LYS A 142 0.95 1.16 -20.97
N ALA A 143 0.77 -0.10 -21.39
CA ALA A 143 0.22 -0.46 -22.68
C ALA A 143 -1.31 -0.34 -22.77
N GLY A 144 -1.96 0.07 -21.68
CA GLY A 144 -3.41 0.26 -21.63
C GLY A 144 -4.21 -0.95 -21.20
N LYS A 145 -3.56 -2.02 -20.74
CA LYS A 145 -4.28 -3.18 -20.19
C LYS A 145 -4.88 -2.84 -18.83
N THR A 146 -6.04 -3.42 -18.54
CA THR A 146 -6.76 -3.22 -17.27
C THR A 146 -7.07 -4.56 -16.62
N MET A 147 -7.19 -4.54 -15.29
CA MET A 147 -7.60 -5.73 -14.54
C MET A 147 -9.06 -6.07 -14.82
N MET A 148 -9.35 -7.36 -14.83
CA MET A 148 -10.74 -7.83 -14.78
C MET A 148 -11.34 -7.48 -13.42
N ALA A 149 -12.60 -7.11 -13.43
CA ALA A 149 -13.34 -6.75 -12.21
C ALA A 149 -13.53 -7.95 -11.26
#